data_3b214300b8d2fe4333267f858bee5b42
#
_entry.id   3b214300b8d2fe4333267f858bee5b42
#
_cell.length_a   1.000
_cell.length_b   1.000
_cell.length_c   1.000
_cell.angle_alpha   90.00
_cell.angle_beta   90.00
_cell.angle_gamma   90.00
#
_symmetry.space_group_name_H-M   'P 1'
#
loop_
_entity.id
_entity.type
_entity.pdbx_description
1 polymer ?
#
loop_
_entity_poly.entity_id
_entity_poly.type
_entity_poly.pdbx_seq_one_letter_code
_entity_poly.pdbx_strand_id
1 'polypeptide(L)'
;MRKQQVIVFLPAHNEEEAIGEVIRRVPRDFHPRVEVKVLVVDDGSTDGTVEAAKKAGADFIVQNKHNHGLGAAVRLGLTECVKLGADIGVMIDADNEYPPEQIPDILVPIFQGEADYTMGSRFLGTIDGMKIHRRLGNYCFTLLQSILLRMWIHDGQSGMRAFTRQAMEHAEIIHDYNYAQVLTLNLVRKGFRMKEIPIRYQVRKTGKSFIKFHAYMTSVIPAIVKEMSTPVSRAEIVKDAHLLVHD
;
A
#
# COMPACT_ATOMS: atom_id res chain seq x y z
N MET A 1 21.42 -13.50 -14.74
CA MET A 1 20.93 -13.11 -13.38
C MET A 1 19.41 -13.24 -13.37
N ARG A 2 18.80 -13.71 -12.26
CA ARG A 2 17.35 -13.74 -12.10
C ARG A 2 16.83 -12.31 -12.08
N LYS A 3 15.73 -12.02 -12.77
CA LYS A 3 15.03 -10.74 -12.64
C LYS A 3 14.40 -10.64 -11.24
N GLN A 4 14.37 -9.44 -10.68
CA GLN A 4 13.64 -9.16 -9.45
C GLN A 4 12.15 -9.14 -9.75
N GLN A 5 11.38 -9.87 -8.98
CA GLN A 5 9.94 -9.94 -9.13
C GLN A 5 9.25 -8.89 -8.27
N VAL A 6 8.65 -7.90 -8.94
CA VAL A 6 7.79 -6.90 -8.31
C VAL A 6 6.34 -7.30 -8.55
N ILE A 7 5.57 -7.45 -7.47
CA ILE A 7 4.13 -7.68 -7.58
C ILE A 7 3.39 -6.43 -7.11
N VAL A 8 2.67 -5.82 -8.05
CA VAL A 8 1.76 -4.69 -7.76
C VAL A 8 0.41 -5.29 -7.39
N PHE A 9 -0.02 -5.14 -6.14
CA PHE A 9 -1.31 -5.64 -5.71
C PHE A 9 -2.31 -4.50 -5.47
N LEU A 10 -3.54 -4.73 -5.94
CA LEU A 10 -4.65 -3.80 -5.87
C LEU A 10 -5.75 -4.41 -5.00
N PRO A 11 -5.93 -3.96 -3.74
CA PRO A 11 -7.15 -4.27 -3.00
C PRO A 11 -8.33 -3.57 -3.67
N ALA A 12 -9.38 -4.32 -3.98
CA ALA A 12 -10.54 -3.82 -4.73
C ALA A 12 -11.85 -4.30 -4.10
N HIS A 13 -12.85 -3.41 -4.07
CA HIS A 13 -14.23 -3.73 -3.74
C HIS A 13 -15.18 -2.79 -4.48
N ASN A 14 -15.91 -3.32 -5.48
CA ASN A 14 -16.81 -2.56 -6.35
C ASN A 14 -16.14 -1.38 -7.05
N GLU A 15 -15.08 -1.67 -7.80
CA GLU A 15 -14.26 -0.69 -8.54
C GLU A 15 -14.25 -0.99 -10.06
N GLU A 16 -15.34 -1.53 -10.61
CA GLU A 16 -15.43 -1.92 -12.04
C GLU A 16 -15.10 -0.78 -13.00
N GLU A 17 -15.46 0.47 -12.64
CA GLU A 17 -15.24 1.65 -13.48
C GLU A 17 -13.76 2.09 -13.52
N ALA A 18 -12.98 1.83 -12.46
CA ALA A 18 -11.64 2.38 -12.28
C ALA A 18 -10.52 1.35 -12.45
N ILE A 19 -10.71 0.13 -11.93
CA ILE A 19 -9.65 -0.87 -11.81
C ILE A 19 -8.96 -1.21 -13.14
N GLY A 20 -9.74 -1.26 -14.22
CA GLY A 20 -9.21 -1.57 -15.55
C GLY A 20 -8.22 -0.52 -16.06
N GLU A 21 -8.45 0.76 -15.76
CA GLU A 21 -7.54 1.84 -16.11
C GLU A 21 -6.26 1.78 -15.27
N VAL A 22 -6.38 1.59 -13.96
CA VAL A 22 -5.24 1.46 -13.05
C VAL A 22 -4.31 0.33 -13.50
N ILE A 23 -4.84 -0.87 -13.79
CA ILE A 23 -4.05 -2.03 -14.22
C ILE A 23 -3.28 -1.74 -15.52
N ARG A 24 -3.92 -1.14 -16.53
CA ARG A 24 -3.26 -0.83 -17.81
C ARG A 24 -2.15 0.20 -17.69
N ARG A 25 -2.22 1.08 -16.69
CA ARG A 25 -1.25 2.14 -16.42
C ARG A 25 -0.06 1.68 -15.56
N VAL A 26 -0.10 0.48 -14.98
CA VAL A 26 1.05 -0.08 -14.25
C VAL A 26 2.23 -0.26 -15.21
N PRO A 27 3.38 0.40 -14.97
CA PRO A 27 4.56 0.27 -15.82
C PRO A 27 5.18 -1.12 -15.64
N ARG A 28 5.15 -1.92 -16.73
CA ARG A 28 5.66 -3.29 -16.71
C ARG A 28 7.12 -3.42 -17.13
N ASP A 29 7.62 -2.47 -17.91
CA ASP A 29 8.93 -2.51 -18.56
C ASP A 29 9.78 -1.27 -18.22
N PHE A 30 9.84 -0.88 -16.94
CA PHE A 30 10.61 0.29 -16.54
C PHE A 30 12.11 0.00 -16.27
N HIS A 31 12.48 -1.28 -16.07
CA HIS A 31 13.86 -1.65 -15.83
C HIS A 31 14.16 -3.10 -16.30
N PRO A 32 15.29 -3.36 -17.04
CA PRO A 32 15.56 -4.66 -17.66
C PRO A 32 15.77 -5.82 -16.67
N ARG A 33 16.14 -5.52 -15.42
CA ARG A 33 16.34 -6.50 -14.35
C ARG A 33 15.10 -6.70 -13.47
N VAL A 34 13.97 -6.07 -13.80
CA VAL A 34 12.73 -6.17 -13.04
C VAL A 34 11.66 -6.85 -13.89
N GLU A 35 10.88 -7.73 -13.28
CA GLU A 35 9.66 -8.30 -13.84
C GLU A 35 8.48 -7.85 -12.99
N VAL A 36 7.52 -7.16 -13.62
CA VAL A 36 6.34 -6.65 -12.91
C VAL A 36 5.12 -7.51 -13.22
N LYS A 37 4.45 -7.97 -12.16
CA LYS A 37 3.16 -8.68 -12.22
C LYS A 37 2.10 -7.88 -11.47
N VAL A 38 0.85 -8.04 -11.85
CA VAL A 38 -0.29 -7.40 -11.20
C VAL A 38 -1.18 -8.45 -10.55
N LEU A 39 -1.41 -8.29 -9.24
CA LEU A 39 -2.33 -9.09 -8.44
C LEU A 39 -3.53 -8.23 -8.05
N VAL A 40 -4.73 -8.69 -8.33
CA VAL A 40 -5.95 -8.08 -7.80
C VAL A 40 -6.44 -8.89 -6.61
N VAL A 41 -6.70 -8.21 -5.50
CA VAL A 41 -7.31 -8.80 -4.30
C VAL A 41 -8.74 -8.27 -4.21
N ASP A 42 -9.66 -9.04 -4.75
CA ASP A 42 -11.09 -8.71 -4.74
C ASP A 42 -11.72 -9.07 -3.39
N ASP A 43 -12.16 -8.06 -2.66
CA ASP A 43 -12.78 -8.23 -1.35
C ASP A 43 -14.32 -8.39 -1.44
N GLY A 44 -14.75 -9.38 -2.23
CA GLY A 44 -16.16 -9.74 -2.37
C GLY A 44 -16.98 -8.73 -3.15
N SER A 45 -16.47 -8.24 -4.28
CA SER A 45 -17.23 -7.35 -5.18
C SER A 45 -18.49 -8.02 -5.71
N THR A 46 -19.52 -7.21 -5.92
CA THR A 46 -20.82 -7.62 -6.46
C THR A 46 -21.10 -7.06 -7.86
N ASP A 47 -20.17 -6.26 -8.38
CA ASP A 47 -20.19 -5.66 -9.70
C ASP A 47 -19.22 -6.36 -10.68
N GLY A 48 -18.90 -5.75 -11.80
CA GLY A 48 -17.99 -6.26 -12.83
C GLY A 48 -16.49 -6.07 -12.53
N THR A 49 -16.08 -5.82 -11.26
CA THR A 49 -14.68 -5.55 -10.88
C THR A 49 -13.71 -6.64 -11.37
N VAL A 50 -14.04 -7.90 -11.13
CA VAL A 50 -13.18 -9.04 -11.47
C VAL A 50 -13.03 -9.22 -12.98
N GLU A 51 -14.13 -9.08 -13.71
CA GLU A 51 -14.15 -9.15 -15.17
C GLU A 51 -13.36 -7.99 -15.79
N ALA A 52 -13.50 -6.79 -15.25
CA ALA A 52 -12.72 -5.61 -15.66
C ALA A 52 -11.21 -5.81 -15.41
N ALA A 53 -10.84 -6.38 -14.28
CA ALA A 53 -9.45 -6.71 -13.93
C ALA A 53 -8.84 -7.75 -14.89
N LYS A 54 -9.56 -8.84 -15.17
CA LYS A 54 -9.14 -9.88 -16.14
C LYS A 54 -8.91 -9.26 -17.53
N LYS A 55 -9.88 -8.50 -18.01
CA LYS A 55 -9.83 -7.84 -19.32
C LYS A 55 -8.68 -6.82 -19.42
N ALA A 56 -8.31 -6.21 -18.31
CA ALA A 56 -7.21 -5.23 -18.24
C ALA A 56 -5.81 -5.89 -18.17
N GLY A 57 -5.74 -7.22 -17.99
CA GLY A 57 -4.48 -7.96 -17.97
C GLY A 57 -3.89 -8.11 -16.56
N ALA A 58 -4.71 -8.28 -15.53
CA ALA A 58 -4.24 -8.75 -14.23
C ALA A 58 -3.61 -10.15 -14.37
N ASP A 59 -2.42 -10.36 -13.80
CA ASP A 59 -1.71 -11.65 -13.87
C ASP A 59 -2.29 -12.64 -12.87
N PHE A 60 -2.73 -12.14 -11.72
CA PHE A 60 -3.31 -12.94 -10.65
C PHE A 60 -4.56 -12.26 -10.08
N ILE A 61 -5.54 -13.05 -9.69
CA ILE A 61 -6.74 -12.57 -9.01
C ILE A 61 -7.05 -13.51 -7.85
N VAL A 62 -7.16 -12.95 -6.66
CA VAL A 62 -7.62 -13.65 -5.46
C VAL A 62 -8.93 -13.02 -5.01
N GLN A 63 -9.94 -13.84 -4.74
CA GLN A 63 -11.28 -13.37 -4.41
C GLN A 63 -11.72 -13.85 -3.03
N ASN A 64 -12.19 -12.92 -2.21
CA ASN A 64 -12.96 -13.24 -1.01
C ASN A 64 -14.43 -13.46 -1.36
N LYS A 65 -15.09 -14.36 -0.64
CA LYS A 65 -16.53 -14.63 -0.84
C LYS A 65 -17.41 -13.45 -0.37
N HIS A 66 -16.93 -12.67 0.60
CA HIS A 66 -17.64 -11.56 1.19
C HIS A 66 -16.63 -10.44 1.48
N ASN A 67 -17.14 -9.22 1.64
CA ASN A 67 -16.32 -8.08 2.05
C ASN A 67 -15.88 -8.26 3.52
N HIS A 68 -14.57 -8.30 3.72
CA HIS A 68 -13.92 -8.35 5.04
C HIS A 68 -13.30 -7.01 5.44
N GLY A 69 -13.22 -6.06 4.53
CA GLY A 69 -12.66 -4.73 4.73
C GLY A 69 -11.23 -4.57 4.20
N LEU A 70 -10.86 -3.30 4.00
CA LEU A 70 -9.60 -2.93 3.34
C LEU A 70 -8.37 -3.51 4.06
N GLY A 71 -8.35 -3.53 5.40
CA GLY A 71 -7.23 -4.10 6.15
C GLY A 71 -7.05 -5.60 5.90
N ALA A 72 -8.16 -6.35 5.80
CA ALA A 72 -8.12 -7.76 5.45
C ALA A 72 -7.64 -7.99 4.02
N ALA A 73 -8.10 -7.18 3.06
CA ALA A 73 -7.66 -7.26 1.67
C ALA A 73 -6.16 -6.95 1.53
N VAL A 74 -5.65 -5.94 2.22
CA VAL A 74 -4.22 -5.61 2.20
C VAL A 74 -3.39 -6.72 2.84
N ARG A 75 -3.81 -7.27 3.99
CA ARG A 75 -3.14 -8.42 4.63
C ARG A 75 -3.07 -9.62 3.68
N LEU A 76 -4.17 -9.93 2.99
CA LEU A 76 -4.22 -10.99 1.99
C LEU A 76 -3.26 -10.70 0.83
N GLY A 77 -3.24 -9.46 0.31
CA GLY A 77 -2.36 -9.05 -0.76
C GLY A 77 -0.87 -9.22 -0.43
N LEU A 78 -0.45 -8.79 0.76
CA LEU A 78 0.92 -8.99 1.25
C LEU A 78 1.27 -10.49 1.33
N THR A 79 0.37 -11.30 1.88
CA THR A 79 0.55 -12.75 1.99
C THR A 79 0.66 -13.42 0.62
N GLU A 80 -0.19 -13.07 -0.31
CA GLU A 80 -0.18 -13.62 -1.67
C GLU A 80 1.06 -13.18 -2.47
N CYS A 81 1.52 -11.93 -2.30
CA CYS A 81 2.79 -11.48 -2.89
C CYS A 81 3.96 -12.38 -2.44
N VAL A 82 4.05 -12.68 -1.15
CA VAL A 82 5.09 -13.58 -0.61
C VAL A 82 4.96 -14.99 -1.19
N LYS A 83 3.76 -15.56 -1.23
CA LYS A 83 3.49 -16.90 -1.81
C LYS A 83 3.83 -16.99 -3.29
N LEU A 84 3.56 -15.94 -4.05
CA LEU A 84 3.87 -15.83 -5.47
C LEU A 84 5.35 -15.56 -5.74
N GLY A 85 6.18 -15.44 -4.70
CA GLY A 85 7.63 -15.30 -4.83
C GLY A 85 8.10 -13.87 -5.08
N ALA A 86 7.29 -12.84 -4.74
CA ALA A 86 7.70 -11.45 -4.89
C ALA A 86 8.97 -11.14 -4.07
N ASP A 87 9.92 -10.45 -4.69
CA ASP A 87 11.04 -9.82 -4.00
C ASP A 87 10.60 -8.47 -3.39
N ILE A 88 9.67 -7.79 -4.09
CA ILE A 88 9.07 -6.52 -3.65
C ILE A 88 7.57 -6.57 -3.92
N GLY A 89 6.76 -6.17 -2.94
CA GLY A 89 5.33 -5.91 -3.10
C GLY A 89 5.05 -4.42 -3.21
N VAL A 90 4.18 -4.03 -4.14
CA VAL A 90 3.70 -2.64 -4.25
C VAL A 90 2.19 -2.65 -4.09
N MET A 91 1.68 -1.92 -3.13
CA MET A 91 0.27 -1.67 -2.97
C MET A 91 -0.12 -0.37 -3.67
N ILE A 92 -1.22 -0.40 -4.40
CA ILE A 92 -1.87 0.79 -4.94
C ILE A 92 -3.39 0.62 -4.89
N ASP A 93 -4.12 1.66 -4.47
CA ASP A 93 -5.57 1.63 -4.45
C ASP A 93 -6.15 1.50 -5.87
N ALA A 94 -7.25 0.75 -6.02
CA ALA A 94 -7.86 0.45 -7.31
C ALA A 94 -8.74 1.58 -7.87
N ASP A 95 -8.90 2.68 -7.13
CA ASP A 95 -9.84 3.78 -7.40
C ASP A 95 -9.29 4.92 -8.30
N ASN A 96 -8.10 4.72 -8.84
CA ASN A 96 -7.42 5.67 -9.74
C ASN A 96 -7.05 7.03 -9.10
N GLU A 97 -7.04 7.14 -7.76
CA GLU A 97 -6.59 8.36 -7.05
C GLU A 97 -5.05 8.51 -7.07
N TYR A 98 -4.32 7.40 -7.23
CA TYR A 98 -2.86 7.36 -7.28
C TYR A 98 -2.36 7.03 -8.69
N PRO A 99 -1.30 7.70 -9.18
CA PRO A 99 -0.77 7.43 -10.53
C PRO A 99 0.13 6.19 -10.54
N PRO A 100 -0.27 5.10 -11.21
CA PRO A 100 0.57 3.90 -11.29
C PRO A 100 1.94 4.15 -11.93
N GLU A 101 2.05 5.18 -12.78
CA GLU A 101 3.30 5.58 -13.43
C GLU A 101 4.40 5.99 -12.45
N GLN A 102 4.04 6.34 -11.21
CA GLN A 102 5.02 6.69 -10.15
C GLN A 102 5.48 5.49 -9.32
N ILE A 103 5.06 4.26 -9.68
CA ILE A 103 5.57 3.04 -9.04
C ILE A 103 7.10 2.96 -9.10
N PRO A 104 7.78 3.24 -10.23
CA PRO A 104 9.24 3.23 -10.25
C PRO A 104 9.85 4.19 -9.22
N ASP A 105 9.27 5.38 -9.03
CA ASP A 105 9.80 6.38 -8.10
C ASP A 105 9.80 5.88 -6.64
N ILE A 106 8.70 5.24 -6.20
CA ILE A 106 8.62 4.72 -4.83
C ILE A 106 9.50 3.49 -4.60
N LEU A 107 9.96 2.82 -5.66
CA LEU A 107 10.87 1.68 -5.58
C LEU A 107 12.34 2.07 -5.44
N VAL A 108 12.72 3.30 -5.85
CA VAL A 108 14.11 3.76 -5.83
C VAL A 108 14.81 3.54 -4.49
N PRO A 109 14.26 3.94 -3.32
CA PRO A 109 14.97 3.76 -2.06
C PRO A 109 15.11 2.28 -1.64
N ILE A 110 14.21 1.42 -2.09
CA ILE A 110 14.30 -0.04 -1.87
C ILE A 110 15.43 -0.61 -2.72
N PHE A 111 15.50 -0.26 -4.00
CA PHE A 111 16.57 -0.69 -4.90
C PHE A 111 17.94 -0.19 -4.47
N GLN A 112 18.02 0.98 -3.84
CA GLN A 112 19.25 1.55 -3.28
C GLN A 112 19.61 0.98 -1.90
N GLY A 113 18.77 0.09 -1.34
CA GLY A 113 18.97 -0.47 -0.01
C GLY A 113 18.86 0.57 1.13
N GLU A 114 18.19 1.70 0.87
CA GLU A 114 18.02 2.79 1.83
C GLU A 114 16.74 2.66 2.66
N ALA A 115 15.75 1.91 2.17
CA ALA A 115 14.48 1.64 2.84
C ALA A 115 14.05 0.20 2.65
N ASP A 116 13.28 -0.32 3.60
CA ASP A 116 12.62 -1.61 3.56
C ASP A 116 11.12 -1.46 3.28
N TYR A 117 10.62 -0.26 3.54
CA TYR A 117 9.25 0.16 3.34
C TYR A 117 9.22 1.60 2.82
N THR A 118 8.53 1.83 1.71
CA THR A 118 8.33 3.18 1.16
C THR A 118 6.85 3.52 1.07
N MET A 119 6.55 4.80 1.20
CA MET A 119 5.20 5.32 1.10
C MET A 119 5.18 6.55 0.20
N GLY A 120 4.27 6.55 -0.77
CA GLY A 120 4.02 7.72 -1.59
C GLY A 120 3.34 8.81 -0.76
N SER A 121 3.97 9.96 -0.57
CA SER A 121 3.44 11.06 0.23
C SER A 121 2.76 12.11 -0.65
N ARG A 122 1.46 12.29 -0.43
CA ARG A 122 0.65 13.31 -1.11
C ARG A 122 1.04 14.71 -0.66
N PHE A 123 1.44 14.85 0.62
CA PHE A 123 1.79 16.13 1.21
C PHE A 123 3.21 16.60 0.89
N LEU A 124 4.09 15.71 0.47
CA LEU A 124 5.39 16.06 -0.12
C LEU A 124 5.29 16.35 -1.62
N GLY A 125 4.24 15.85 -2.27
CA GLY A 125 3.98 16.00 -3.69
C GLY A 125 2.87 17.01 -4.00
N THR A 126 1.98 16.65 -4.91
CA THR A 126 0.87 17.51 -5.34
C THR A 126 -0.48 16.87 -5.06
N ILE A 127 -1.43 17.66 -4.59
CA ILE A 127 -2.80 17.23 -4.27
C ILE A 127 -3.77 18.03 -5.10
N ASP A 128 -4.55 17.33 -5.93
CA ASP A 128 -5.64 17.93 -6.70
C ASP A 128 -7.01 17.47 -6.16
N GLY A 129 -7.88 18.42 -5.85
CA GLY A 129 -9.28 18.20 -5.51
C GLY A 129 -9.57 17.75 -4.06
N MET A 130 -8.57 17.59 -3.18
CA MET A 130 -8.82 17.17 -1.79
C MET A 130 -9.49 18.28 -0.97
N LYS A 131 -10.64 17.96 -0.37
CA LYS A 131 -11.38 18.87 0.50
C LYS A 131 -10.60 19.22 1.76
N ILE A 132 -10.68 20.47 2.24
CA ILE A 132 -9.90 20.99 3.38
C ILE A 132 -10.12 20.17 4.66
N HIS A 133 -11.37 19.78 4.97
CA HIS A 133 -11.63 18.98 6.17
C HIS A 133 -11.00 17.56 6.13
N ARG A 134 -10.94 16.94 4.92
CA ARG A 134 -10.23 15.65 4.73
C ARG A 134 -8.72 15.84 4.90
N ARG A 135 -8.18 16.95 4.39
CA ARG A 135 -6.78 17.31 4.56
C ARG A 135 -6.41 17.51 6.02
N LEU A 136 -7.23 18.25 6.77
CA LEU A 136 -7.03 18.48 8.21
C LEU A 136 -7.09 17.17 9.01
N GLY A 137 -8.08 16.32 8.74
CA GLY A 137 -8.16 14.99 9.37
C GLY A 137 -6.92 14.13 9.13
N ASN A 138 -6.42 14.11 7.89
CA ASN A 138 -5.19 13.39 7.55
C ASN A 138 -3.99 13.95 8.33
N TYR A 139 -3.86 15.27 8.47
CA TYR A 139 -2.79 15.88 9.26
C TYR A 139 -2.85 15.49 10.74
N CYS A 140 -4.03 15.48 11.36
CA CYS A 140 -4.18 15.08 12.76
C CYS A 140 -3.70 13.64 12.99
N PHE A 141 -4.09 12.70 12.13
CA PHE A 141 -3.66 11.30 12.24
C PHE A 141 -2.18 11.11 11.93
N THR A 142 -1.66 11.83 10.95
CA THR A 142 -0.22 11.81 10.61
C THR A 142 0.62 12.37 11.76
N LEU A 143 0.17 13.45 12.40
CA LEU A 143 0.83 14.01 13.58
C LEU A 143 0.85 13.02 14.74
N LEU A 144 -0.29 12.34 15.00
CA LEU A 144 -0.36 11.28 16.01
C LEU A 144 0.67 10.17 15.74
N GLN A 145 0.75 9.67 14.48
CA GLN A 145 1.75 8.69 14.12
C GLN A 145 3.18 9.19 14.32
N SER A 146 3.46 10.45 13.93
CA SER A 146 4.78 11.07 14.09
C SER A 146 5.21 11.11 15.56
N ILE A 147 4.28 11.46 16.47
CA ILE A 147 4.52 11.47 17.92
C ILE A 147 4.79 10.05 18.44
N LEU A 148 3.95 9.08 18.07
CA LEU A 148 4.06 7.69 18.53
C LEU A 148 5.37 7.02 18.08
N LEU A 149 5.80 7.29 16.84
CA LEU A 149 7.03 6.74 16.27
C LEU A 149 8.28 7.57 16.58
N ARG A 150 8.13 8.76 17.16
CA ARG A 150 9.22 9.74 17.40
C ARG A 150 10.02 10.04 16.11
N MET A 151 9.33 10.06 14.98
CA MET A 151 9.87 10.43 13.68
C MET A 151 8.89 11.30 12.92
N TRP A 152 9.39 12.20 12.08
CA TRP A 152 8.52 13.04 11.28
C TRP A 152 7.93 12.25 10.10
N ILE A 153 6.61 12.22 9.98
CA ILE A 153 5.87 11.62 8.87
C ILE A 153 5.03 12.74 8.24
N HIS A 154 4.96 12.77 6.92
CA HIS A 154 4.20 13.78 6.18
C HIS A 154 2.81 13.25 5.78
N ASP A 155 2.69 11.94 5.45
CA ASP A 155 1.43 11.34 5.01
C ASP A 155 1.22 9.92 5.52
N GLY A 156 0.59 9.78 6.67
CA GLY A 156 0.29 8.47 7.26
C GLY A 156 -0.86 7.70 6.60
N GLN A 157 -1.55 8.28 5.59
CA GLN A 157 -2.81 7.76 5.05
C GLN A 157 -2.74 7.39 3.57
N SER A 158 -1.54 7.37 2.99
CA SER A 158 -1.39 7.07 1.56
C SER A 158 -1.75 5.63 1.23
N GLY A 159 -2.45 5.43 0.11
CA GLY A 159 -2.78 4.14 -0.48
C GLY A 159 -1.74 3.64 -1.50
N MET A 160 -0.57 4.30 -1.61
CA MET A 160 0.52 3.85 -2.48
C MET A 160 1.76 3.56 -1.65
N ARG A 161 2.17 2.28 -1.61
CA ARG A 161 3.23 1.79 -0.71
C ARG A 161 4.03 0.67 -1.36
N ALA A 162 5.33 0.58 -1.04
CA ALA A 162 6.15 -0.56 -1.46
C ALA A 162 6.88 -1.18 -0.27
N PHE A 163 7.11 -2.49 -0.35
CA PHE A 163 7.63 -3.31 0.73
C PHE A 163 8.66 -4.29 0.19
N THR A 164 9.79 -4.43 0.86
CA THR A 164 10.67 -5.58 0.63
C THR A 164 9.95 -6.87 1.03
N ARG A 165 10.44 -8.02 0.56
CA ARG A 165 9.93 -9.32 0.95
C ARG A 165 9.89 -9.49 2.47
N GLN A 166 10.97 -9.13 3.16
CA GLN A 166 11.03 -9.20 4.62
C GLN A 166 10.00 -8.31 5.30
N ALA A 167 9.76 -7.09 4.79
CA ALA A 167 8.72 -6.22 5.33
C ALA A 167 7.32 -6.82 5.14
N MET A 168 7.05 -7.49 4.01
CA MET A 168 5.77 -8.20 3.78
C MET A 168 5.58 -9.38 4.74
N GLU A 169 6.63 -10.20 4.93
CA GLU A 169 6.59 -11.37 5.80
C GLU A 169 6.37 -11.02 7.27
N HIS A 170 6.83 -9.84 7.70
CA HIS A 170 6.70 -9.38 9.09
C HIS A 170 5.55 -8.40 9.31
N ALA A 171 4.85 -7.98 8.26
CA ALA A 171 3.73 -7.07 8.37
C ALA A 171 2.54 -7.70 9.09
N GLU A 172 2.10 -7.09 10.18
CA GLU A 172 0.92 -7.50 10.94
C GLU A 172 -0.15 -6.41 10.87
N ILE A 173 -1.28 -6.74 10.28
CA ILE A 173 -2.44 -5.85 10.21
C ILE A 173 -3.51 -6.45 11.11
N ILE A 174 -3.65 -5.89 12.31
CA ILE A 174 -4.54 -6.39 13.37
C ILE A 174 -5.98 -5.91 13.25
N HIS A 175 -6.29 -5.10 12.22
CA HIS A 175 -7.60 -4.49 12.06
C HIS A 175 -8.07 -4.54 10.61
N ASP A 176 -9.28 -5.05 10.38
CA ASP A 176 -9.81 -5.29 9.04
C ASP A 176 -10.35 -4.02 8.34
N TYR A 177 -10.83 -3.03 9.11
CA TYR A 177 -11.44 -1.82 8.54
C TYR A 177 -10.43 -0.88 7.88
N ASN A 178 -9.30 -0.59 8.55
CA ASN A 178 -8.25 0.28 8.01
C ASN A 178 -6.87 -0.20 8.48
N TYR A 179 -5.95 -0.27 7.55
CA TYR A 179 -4.60 -0.77 7.77
C TYR A 179 -3.56 0.35 7.94
N ALA A 180 -3.83 1.55 7.41
CA ALA A 180 -2.81 2.55 7.08
C ALA A 180 -1.94 2.94 8.28
N GLN A 181 -2.55 3.27 9.43
CA GLN A 181 -1.79 3.64 10.63
C GLN A 181 -1.13 2.42 11.26
N VAL A 182 -1.87 1.35 11.45
CA VAL A 182 -1.39 0.16 12.15
C VAL A 182 -0.22 -0.47 11.44
N LEU A 183 -0.27 -0.59 10.12
CA LEU A 183 0.82 -1.17 9.33
C LEU A 183 2.11 -0.36 9.44
N THR A 184 2.02 0.98 9.33
CA THR A 184 3.22 1.84 9.48
C THR A 184 3.79 1.76 10.90
N LEU A 185 2.93 1.81 11.93
CA LEU A 185 3.35 1.64 13.32
C LEU A 185 4.04 0.28 13.53
N ASN A 186 3.44 -0.79 13.05
CA ASN A 186 3.95 -2.15 13.18
C ASN A 186 5.34 -2.31 12.54
N LEU A 187 5.50 -1.95 11.28
CA LEU A 187 6.76 -2.12 10.56
C LEU A 187 7.88 -1.26 11.16
N VAL A 188 7.62 0.01 11.46
CA VAL A 188 8.65 0.91 12.02
C VAL A 188 9.07 0.47 13.43
N ARG A 189 8.12 0.02 14.27
CA ARG A 189 8.41 -0.53 15.60
C ARG A 189 9.25 -1.81 15.53
N LYS A 190 9.05 -2.63 14.49
CA LYS A 190 9.86 -3.83 14.21
C LYS A 190 11.26 -3.51 13.68
N GLY A 191 11.56 -2.24 13.40
CA GLY A 191 12.86 -1.75 12.96
C GLY A 191 13.03 -1.61 11.45
N PHE A 192 11.97 -1.81 10.66
CA PHE A 192 12.01 -1.58 9.21
C PHE A 192 12.19 -0.10 8.90
N ARG A 193 13.12 0.20 7.98
CA ARG A 193 13.44 1.57 7.57
C ARG A 193 12.38 2.08 6.62
N MET A 194 11.76 3.21 6.94
CA MET A 194 10.72 3.83 6.12
C MET A 194 11.25 5.08 5.42
N LYS A 195 10.85 5.28 4.15
CA LYS A 195 11.00 6.55 3.43
C LYS A 195 9.69 6.98 2.77
N GLU A 196 9.46 8.28 2.73
CA GLU A 196 8.35 8.90 2.00
C GLU A 196 8.85 9.49 0.68
N ILE A 197 8.11 9.26 -0.39
CA ILE A 197 8.43 9.73 -1.73
C ILE A 197 7.30 10.64 -2.21
N PRO A 198 7.58 11.86 -2.71
CA PRO A 198 6.55 12.75 -3.21
C PRO A 198 5.82 12.13 -4.39
N ILE A 199 4.48 12.12 -4.31
CA ILE A 199 3.62 11.63 -5.39
C ILE A 199 2.56 12.65 -5.76
N ARG A 200 2.02 12.51 -6.98
CA ARG A 200 0.81 13.21 -7.39
C ARG A 200 -0.41 12.45 -6.88
N TYR A 201 -1.39 13.17 -6.42
CA TYR A 201 -2.66 12.63 -5.97
C TYR A 201 -3.80 13.42 -6.59
N GLN A 202 -4.76 12.72 -7.17
CA GLN A 202 -5.95 13.32 -7.74
C GLN A 202 -7.19 12.62 -7.20
N VAL A 203 -8.10 13.40 -6.62
CA VAL A 203 -9.37 12.85 -6.13
C VAL A 203 -10.14 12.24 -7.29
N ARG A 204 -10.63 11.02 -7.10
CA ARG A 204 -11.42 10.28 -8.09
C ARG A 204 -12.65 11.08 -8.54
N LYS A 205 -12.98 10.94 -9.82
CA LYS A 205 -14.14 11.59 -10.44
C LYS A 205 -15.43 10.77 -10.27
N THR A 206 -15.29 9.46 -10.04
CA THR A 206 -16.38 8.49 -9.91
C THR A 206 -16.29 7.73 -8.58
N GLY A 207 -17.39 7.07 -8.20
CA GLY A 207 -17.45 6.28 -6.98
C GLY A 207 -17.74 7.09 -5.70
N LYS A 208 -17.93 6.39 -4.58
CA LYS A 208 -18.22 6.98 -3.27
C LYS A 208 -17.13 6.62 -2.26
N SER A 209 -16.72 7.57 -1.43
CA SER A 209 -15.82 7.29 -0.30
C SER A 209 -16.54 6.45 0.75
N PHE A 210 -15.98 5.30 1.12
CA PHE A 210 -16.54 4.42 2.15
C PHE A 210 -16.16 4.86 3.56
N ILE A 211 -15.19 5.77 3.73
CA ILE A 211 -14.69 6.20 5.03
C ILE A 211 -15.69 7.15 5.69
N LYS A 212 -16.36 6.68 6.74
CA LYS A 212 -17.20 7.49 7.62
C LYS A 212 -16.38 7.93 8.83
N PHE A 213 -16.31 9.24 9.11
CA PHE A 213 -15.49 9.81 10.18
C PHE A 213 -15.71 9.14 11.55
N HIS A 214 -16.96 8.95 11.96
CA HIS A 214 -17.27 8.32 13.25
C HIS A 214 -16.78 6.86 13.30
N ALA A 215 -17.07 6.05 12.28
CA ALA A 215 -16.61 4.67 12.19
C ALA A 215 -15.06 4.60 12.15
N TYR A 216 -14.44 5.56 11.52
CA TYR A 216 -12.98 5.68 11.49
C TYR A 216 -12.41 5.90 12.91
N MET A 217 -12.94 6.89 13.64
CA MET A 217 -12.50 7.19 15.02
C MET A 217 -12.67 6.01 15.97
N THR A 218 -13.84 5.37 15.95
CA THR A 218 -14.17 4.23 16.84
C THR A 218 -13.40 2.96 16.52
N SER A 219 -12.89 2.82 15.30
CA SER A 219 -12.18 1.62 14.86
C SER A 219 -10.64 1.81 14.89
N VAL A 220 -10.16 2.95 14.43
CA VAL A 220 -8.72 3.17 14.25
C VAL A 220 -8.00 3.49 15.56
N ILE A 221 -8.62 4.27 16.46
CA ILE A 221 -7.99 4.60 17.74
C ILE A 221 -7.75 3.36 18.60
N PRO A 222 -8.75 2.47 18.81
CA PRO A 222 -8.52 1.22 19.54
C PRO A 222 -7.46 0.34 18.88
N ALA A 223 -7.41 0.30 17.55
CA ALA A 223 -6.39 -0.46 16.82
C ALA A 223 -4.97 0.10 17.06
N ILE A 224 -4.81 1.43 17.04
CA ILE A 224 -3.54 2.09 17.39
C ILE A 224 -3.14 1.77 18.83
N VAL A 225 -4.07 1.89 19.79
CA VAL A 225 -3.79 1.57 21.20
C VAL A 225 -3.37 0.12 21.35
N LYS A 226 -4.08 -0.82 20.70
CA LYS A 226 -3.75 -2.25 20.72
C LYS A 226 -2.36 -2.48 20.13
N GLU A 227 -2.07 -1.92 18.94
CA GLU A 227 -0.75 -2.03 18.31
C GLU A 227 0.35 -1.51 19.24
N MET A 228 0.18 -0.33 19.82
CA MET A 228 1.18 0.27 20.71
C MET A 228 1.36 -0.48 22.03
N SER A 229 0.33 -1.19 22.51
CA SER A 229 0.38 -2.00 23.74
C SER A 229 0.95 -3.40 23.50
N THR A 230 0.98 -3.88 22.25
CA THR A 230 1.50 -5.19 21.93
C THR A 230 3.03 -5.15 21.92
N PRO A 231 3.72 -6.03 22.69
CA PRO A 231 5.18 -6.14 22.59
C PRO A 231 5.60 -6.52 21.18
N VAL A 232 6.62 -5.85 20.66
CA VAL A 232 7.16 -6.12 19.32
C VAL A 232 8.61 -6.53 19.46
N SER A 233 8.98 -7.71 18.95
CA SER A 233 10.38 -8.08 18.74
C SER A 233 10.91 -7.38 17.48
N ARG A 234 12.14 -6.86 17.57
CA ARG A 234 12.81 -6.34 16.37
C ARG A 234 13.07 -7.49 15.40
N ALA A 235 12.71 -7.26 14.13
CA ALA A 235 13.04 -8.19 13.07
C ALA A 235 14.57 -8.20 12.83
N GLU A 236 15.13 -9.38 12.62
CA GLU A 236 16.49 -9.50 12.09
C GLU A 236 16.45 -9.16 10.59
N ILE A 237 16.66 -7.87 10.29
CA ILE A 237 16.62 -7.41 8.90
C ILE A 237 17.95 -7.76 8.23
N VAL A 238 17.89 -8.73 7.33
CA VAL A 238 19.03 -9.08 6.46
C VAL A 238 19.03 -8.09 5.29
N LYS A 239 20.15 -7.41 5.07
CA LYS A 239 20.32 -6.58 3.87
C LYS A 239 20.39 -7.50 2.65
N ASP A 240 19.31 -7.55 1.90
CA ASP A 240 19.27 -8.29 0.64
C ASP A 240 20.12 -7.57 -0.41
N ALA A 241 21.37 -7.99 -0.56
CA ALA A 241 22.28 -7.49 -1.60
C ALA A 241 21.71 -7.71 -3.03
N HIS A 242 20.73 -8.58 -3.18
CA HIS A 242 20.06 -8.86 -4.46
C HIS A 242 19.10 -7.75 -4.92
N LEU A 243 18.65 -6.88 -3.99
CA LEU A 243 17.75 -5.76 -4.31
C LEU A 243 18.49 -4.53 -4.83
N LEU A 244 19.83 -4.53 -4.78
CA LEU A 244 20.62 -3.41 -5.27
C LEU A 244 20.64 -3.42 -6.80
N VAL A 245 19.85 -2.56 -7.40
CA VAL A 245 19.93 -2.25 -8.82
C VAL A 245 21.00 -1.17 -8.97
N HIS A 246 22.26 -1.59 -9.08
CA HIS A 246 23.32 -0.69 -9.51
C HIS A 246 23.21 -0.48 -11.02
N ASP A 247 23.19 0.78 -11.43
CA ASP A 247 23.30 1.20 -12.84
C ASP A 247 24.60 0.71 -13.48
#